data_fd6d760831a052473aaa94115c6a273f
#
_entry.id   fd6d760831a052473aaa94115c6a273f
#
_cell.length_a   1.000
_cell.length_b   1.000
_cell.length_c   1.000
_cell.angle_alpha   90.00
_cell.angle_beta   90.00
_cell.angle_gamma   90.00
#
_symmetry.space_group_name_H-M   'P 1'
#
loop_
_entity.id
_entity.type
_entity.pdbx_description
1 polymer ?
#
loop_
_entity_poly.entity_id
_entity_poly.type
_entity_poly.pdbx_seq_one_letter_code
_entity_poly.pdbx_strand_id
1 'polypeptide(L)'
;MTKAPLFTPILIAGCAILLLNFALRASFGVFQIPIGEEFGWPRAEFSLAIAIQNLAWGIGQPLFGAIAERFGDRRAIVAGAVLYALGLVLSAYAMTPLEMQMYEVLVGFGIAGTGFGVVLAVVGRAAAPEHRSLTLGIATAAGSAGQVIGAPLAELLLQSYPWQTVFVIFACIIMATLLALPFLTSPPMDSKQEL
;
A
#
# COMPACT_ATOMS: atom_id res chain seq x y z
N MET A 1 24.74 24.73 -16.51
CA MET A 1 24.12 23.42 -16.27
C MET A 1 23.04 23.60 -15.21
N THR A 2 21.78 23.60 -15.57
CA THR A 2 20.65 23.66 -14.65
C THR A 2 20.60 22.34 -13.88
N LYS A 3 20.77 22.39 -12.56
CA LYS A 3 20.63 21.19 -11.69
C LYS A 3 19.21 20.63 -11.87
N ALA A 4 19.10 19.31 -12.09
CA ALA A 4 17.81 18.65 -12.19
C ALA A 4 16.99 18.87 -10.89
N PRO A 5 15.70 19.18 -10.95
CA PRO A 5 14.90 19.41 -9.75
C PRO A 5 14.76 18.11 -8.94
N LEU A 6 15.01 18.19 -7.62
CA LEU A 6 14.84 17.05 -6.71
C LEU A 6 13.36 16.66 -6.56
N PHE A 7 12.50 17.65 -6.35
CA PHE A 7 11.06 17.44 -6.19
C PHE A 7 10.38 17.38 -7.54
N THR A 8 10.27 16.17 -8.08
CA THR A 8 9.54 15.90 -9.32
C THR A 8 8.10 15.47 -9.00
N PRO A 9 7.13 15.66 -9.94
CA PRO A 9 5.77 15.14 -9.77
C PRO A 9 5.75 13.63 -9.45
N ILE A 10 6.68 12.88 -10.01
CA ILE A 10 6.82 11.43 -9.79
C ILE A 10 7.19 11.14 -8.32
N LEU A 11 8.14 11.88 -7.76
CA LEU A 11 8.51 11.73 -6.35
C LEU A 11 7.35 12.07 -5.43
N ILE A 12 6.64 13.17 -5.68
CA ILE A 12 5.50 13.59 -4.87
C ILE A 12 4.38 12.55 -4.92
N ALA A 13 4.04 12.06 -6.11
CA ALA A 13 3.04 11.02 -6.30
C ALA A 13 3.44 9.70 -5.60
N GLY A 14 4.70 9.28 -5.76
CA GLY A 14 5.23 8.10 -5.07
C GLY A 14 5.19 8.23 -3.56
N CYS A 15 5.58 9.38 -3.00
CA CYS A 15 5.49 9.66 -1.57
C CYS A 15 4.04 9.60 -1.06
N ALA A 16 3.08 10.17 -1.80
CA ALA A 16 1.67 10.16 -1.42
C ALA A 16 1.11 8.72 -1.40
N ILE A 17 1.40 7.92 -2.42
CA ILE A 17 0.98 6.51 -2.47
C ILE A 17 1.58 5.71 -1.31
N LEU A 18 2.89 5.82 -1.08
CA LEU A 18 3.56 5.10 0.01
C LEU A 18 3.06 5.53 1.38
N LEU A 19 2.89 6.84 1.61
CA LEU A 19 2.37 7.37 2.86
C LEU A 19 0.99 6.79 3.17
N LEU A 20 0.05 6.86 2.22
CA LEU A 20 -1.31 6.37 2.42
C LEU A 20 -1.36 4.85 2.55
N ASN A 21 -0.65 4.11 1.69
CA ASN A 21 -0.58 2.66 1.77
C ASN A 21 -0.12 2.19 3.16
N PHE A 22 1.00 2.73 3.63
CA PHE A 22 1.56 2.29 4.90
C PHE A 22 0.85 2.87 6.12
N ALA A 23 0.15 4.00 6.01
CA ALA A 23 -0.75 4.49 7.05
C ALA A 23 -1.88 3.49 7.29
N LEU A 24 -2.58 3.07 6.24
CA LEU A 24 -3.67 2.12 6.36
C LEU A 24 -3.19 0.75 6.85
N ARG A 25 -2.06 0.25 6.32
CA ARG A 25 -1.48 -1.00 6.79
C ARG A 25 -1.13 -0.98 8.29
N ALA A 26 -0.53 0.10 8.77
CA ALA A 26 -0.09 0.21 10.16
C ALA A 26 -1.27 0.34 11.14
N SER A 27 -2.44 0.76 10.67
CA SER A 27 -3.64 0.93 11.50
C SER A 27 -4.37 -0.37 11.83
N PHE A 28 -4.08 -1.48 11.14
CA PHE A 28 -4.84 -2.73 11.34
C PHE A 28 -4.90 -3.21 12.79
N GLY A 29 -3.83 -3.03 13.56
CA GLY A 29 -3.79 -3.42 14.97
C GLY A 29 -4.87 -2.78 15.85
N VAL A 30 -5.35 -1.59 15.48
CA VAL A 30 -6.38 -0.84 16.21
C VAL A 30 -7.75 -1.53 16.12
N PHE A 31 -8.01 -2.26 15.04
CA PHE A 31 -9.29 -2.93 14.81
C PHE A 31 -9.46 -4.23 15.60
N GLN A 32 -8.39 -4.76 16.22
CA GLN A 32 -8.45 -6.00 17.01
C GLN A 32 -9.46 -5.92 18.14
N ILE A 33 -9.56 -4.77 18.82
CA ILE A 33 -10.45 -4.62 19.97
C ILE A 33 -11.92 -4.57 19.51
N PRO A 34 -12.35 -3.63 18.62
CA PRO A 34 -13.75 -3.54 18.21
C PRO A 34 -14.27 -4.82 17.53
N ILE A 35 -13.46 -5.47 16.69
CA ILE A 35 -13.86 -6.73 16.05
C ILE A 35 -13.97 -7.87 17.08
N GLY A 36 -13.02 -7.96 18.00
CA GLY A 36 -13.03 -8.97 19.05
C GLY A 36 -14.23 -8.81 19.99
N GLU A 37 -14.62 -7.59 20.33
CA GLU A 37 -15.78 -7.29 21.18
C GLU A 37 -17.11 -7.59 20.47
N GLU A 38 -17.23 -7.27 19.18
CA GLU A 38 -18.44 -7.49 18.41
C GLU A 38 -18.75 -8.97 18.18
N PHE A 39 -17.73 -9.76 17.82
CA PHE A 39 -17.91 -11.17 17.44
C PHE A 39 -17.47 -12.17 18.52
N GLY A 40 -16.86 -11.71 19.60
CA GLY A 40 -16.29 -12.59 20.62
C GLY A 40 -15.07 -13.40 20.11
N TRP A 41 -14.39 -12.94 19.06
CA TRP A 41 -13.25 -13.67 18.52
C TRP A 41 -12.03 -13.61 19.46
N PRO A 42 -11.35 -14.75 19.65
CA PRO A 42 -10.06 -14.73 20.32
C PRO A 42 -9.07 -13.80 19.61
N ARG A 43 -8.26 -13.09 20.37
CA ARG A 43 -7.23 -12.19 19.80
C ARG A 43 -6.29 -12.91 18.82
N ALA A 44 -6.07 -14.21 19.02
CA ALA A 44 -5.24 -15.04 18.15
C ALA A 44 -5.77 -15.10 16.73
N GLU A 45 -7.09 -15.13 16.52
CA GLU A 45 -7.70 -15.20 15.19
C GLU A 45 -7.43 -13.93 14.36
N PHE A 46 -7.60 -12.76 14.97
CA PHE A 46 -7.27 -11.50 14.31
C PHE A 46 -5.76 -11.38 14.06
N SER A 47 -4.93 -11.77 15.03
CA SER A 47 -3.47 -11.76 14.86
C SER A 47 -3.03 -12.68 13.74
N LEU A 48 -3.70 -13.84 13.57
CA LEU A 48 -3.46 -14.75 12.46
C LEU A 48 -3.83 -14.13 11.12
N ALA A 49 -4.95 -13.40 11.04
CA ALA A 49 -5.34 -12.68 9.83
C ALA A 49 -4.25 -11.67 9.40
N ILE A 50 -3.69 -10.91 10.36
CA ILE A 50 -2.58 -9.98 10.10
C ILE A 50 -1.28 -10.71 9.72
N ALA A 51 -1.01 -11.87 10.31
CA ALA A 51 0.15 -12.69 9.93
C ALA A 51 0.02 -13.20 8.48
N ILE A 52 -1.17 -13.64 8.08
CA ILE A 52 -1.49 -14.06 6.71
C ILE A 52 -1.35 -12.89 5.74
N GLN A 53 -1.84 -11.70 6.09
CA GLN A 53 -1.66 -10.48 5.31
C GLN A 53 -0.17 -10.19 5.05
N ASN A 54 0.66 -10.26 6.10
CA ASN A 54 2.10 -10.01 5.97
C ASN A 54 2.80 -11.08 5.13
N LEU A 55 2.39 -12.35 5.24
CA LEU A 55 2.91 -13.44 4.43
C LEU A 55 2.55 -13.23 2.94
N ALA A 56 1.27 -12.91 2.67
CA ALA A 56 0.78 -12.61 1.32
C ALA A 56 1.50 -11.39 0.73
N TRP A 57 1.75 -10.35 1.54
CA TRP A 57 2.55 -9.21 1.14
C TRP A 57 3.98 -9.62 0.76
N GLY A 58 4.65 -10.44 1.58
CA GLY A 58 6.00 -10.93 1.29
C GLY A 58 6.07 -11.75 -0.01
N ILE A 59 5.13 -12.69 -0.21
CA ILE A 59 5.02 -13.50 -1.44
C ILE A 59 4.65 -12.61 -2.64
N GLY A 60 3.81 -11.61 -2.44
CA GLY A 60 3.36 -10.67 -3.47
C GLY A 60 4.47 -9.78 -4.02
N GLN A 61 5.52 -9.47 -3.24
CA GLN A 61 6.60 -8.57 -3.67
C GLN A 61 7.26 -9.01 -4.99
N PRO A 62 7.82 -10.22 -5.12
CA PRO A 62 8.42 -10.65 -6.38
C PRO A 62 7.40 -10.79 -7.50
N LEU A 63 6.15 -11.19 -7.20
CA LEU A 63 5.09 -11.33 -8.20
C LEU A 63 4.73 -9.98 -8.81
N PHE A 64 4.49 -8.97 -7.98
CA PHE A 64 4.17 -7.62 -8.46
C PHE A 64 5.38 -6.94 -9.12
N GLY A 65 6.61 -7.26 -8.70
CA GLY A 65 7.82 -6.87 -9.42
C GLY A 65 7.81 -7.42 -10.86
N ALA A 66 7.59 -8.71 -11.03
CA ALA A 66 7.51 -9.35 -12.35
C ALA A 66 6.33 -8.81 -13.19
N ILE A 67 5.18 -8.54 -12.58
CA ILE A 67 4.03 -7.91 -13.26
C ILE A 67 4.42 -6.51 -13.75
N ALA A 68 5.09 -5.72 -12.90
CA ALA A 68 5.53 -4.37 -13.25
C ALA A 68 6.54 -4.38 -14.42
N GLU A 69 7.50 -5.31 -14.41
CA GLU A 69 8.48 -5.48 -15.48
C GLU A 69 7.82 -5.90 -16.81
N ARG A 70 6.89 -6.86 -16.76
CA ARG A 70 6.27 -7.43 -17.96
C ARG A 70 5.15 -6.57 -18.53
N PHE A 71 4.30 -5.99 -17.68
CA PHE A 71 3.06 -5.32 -18.08
C PHE A 71 3.07 -3.80 -17.81
N GLY A 72 4.13 -3.30 -17.15
CA GLY A 72 4.32 -1.92 -16.77
C GLY A 72 3.82 -1.58 -15.36
N ASP A 73 4.52 -0.66 -14.72
CA ASP A 73 4.30 -0.24 -13.34
C ASP A 73 2.87 0.22 -13.06
N ARG A 74 2.29 0.98 -13.99
CA ARG A 74 0.93 1.51 -13.84
C ARG A 74 -0.10 0.38 -13.67
N ARG A 75 0.02 -0.70 -14.46
CA ARG A 75 -0.90 -1.85 -14.36
C ARG A 75 -0.71 -2.61 -13.06
N ALA A 76 0.54 -2.76 -12.62
CA ALA A 76 0.85 -3.39 -11.34
C ALA A 76 0.25 -2.61 -10.17
N ILE A 77 0.41 -1.28 -10.14
CA ILE A 77 -0.15 -0.42 -9.09
C ILE A 77 -1.69 -0.46 -9.12
N VAL A 78 -2.33 -0.39 -10.29
CA VAL A 78 -3.79 -0.50 -10.40
C VAL A 78 -4.28 -1.84 -9.87
N ALA A 79 -3.67 -2.94 -10.30
CA ALA A 79 -4.03 -4.28 -9.82
C ALA A 79 -3.86 -4.39 -8.30
N GLY A 80 -2.74 -3.88 -7.75
CA GLY A 80 -2.51 -3.83 -6.32
C GLY A 80 -3.57 -3.01 -5.57
N ALA A 81 -3.88 -1.81 -6.04
CA ALA A 81 -4.89 -0.95 -5.41
C ALA A 81 -6.29 -1.59 -5.43
N VAL A 82 -6.67 -2.22 -6.54
CA VAL A 82 -7.95 -2.93 -6.66
C VAL A 82 -8.00 -4.12 -5.70
N LEU A 83 -6.95 -4.93 -5.62
CA LEU A 83 -6.89 -6.06 -4.67
C LEU A 83 -6.96 -5.57 -3.22
N TYR A 84 -6.24 -4.49 -2.91
CA TYR A 84 -6.25 -3.91 -1.57
C TYR A 84 -7.65 -3.41 -1.19
N ALA A 85 -8.26 -2.60 -2.05
CA ALA A 85 -9.60 -2.06 -1.82
C ALA A 85 -10.65 -3.18 -1.73
N LEU A 86 -10.58 -4.17 -2.61
CA LEU A 86 -11.47 -5.33 -2.58
C LEU A 86 -11.32 -6.12 -1.28
N GLY A 87 -10.08 -6.40 -0.87
CA GLY A 87 -9.80 -7.09 0.39
C GLY A 87 -10.39 -6.34 1.59
N LEU A 88 -10.19 -5.01 1.67
CA LEU A 88 -10.75 -4.17 2.72
C LEU A 88 -12.29 -4.19 2.75
N VAL A 89 -12.92 -4.05 1.58
CA VAL A 89 -14.38 -4.10 1.49
C VAL A 89 -14.91 -5.46 1.91
N LEU A 90 -14.31 -6.56 1.47
CA LEU A 90 -14.70 -7.91 1.87
C LEU A 90 -14.48 -8.13 3.37
N SER A 91 -13.35 -7.67 3.92
CA SER A 91 -13.05 -7.74 5.36
C SER A 91 -14.08 -6.97 6.19
N ALA A 92 -14.64 -5.85 5.68
CA ALA A 92 -15.70 -5.11 6.34
C ALA A 92 -17.01 -5.94 6.53
N TYR A 93 -17.22 -6.96 5.72
CA TYR A 93 -18.38 -7.84 5.77
C TYR A 93 -18.06 -9.26 6.28
N ALA A 94 -16.85 -9.49 6.77
CA ALA A 94 -16.46 -10.78 7.32
C ALA A 94 -17.24 -11.08 8.61
N MET A 95 -17.87 -12.26 8.66
CA MET A 95 -18.66 -12.72 9.80
C MET A 95 -17.94 -13.82 10.59
N THR A 96 -16.87 -14.37 10.03
CA THR A 96 -16.08 -15.44 10.64
C THR A 96 -14.58 -15.12 10.58
N PRO A 97 -13.77 -15.64 11.55
CA PRO A 97 -12.32 -15.46 11.49
C PRO A 97 -11.70 -15.94 10.17
N LEU A 98 -12.18 -17.06 9.64
CA LEU A 98 -11.69 -17.64 8.39
C LEU A 98 -11.92 -16.71 7.20
N GLU A 99 -13.11 -16.11 7.11
CA GLU A 99 -13.39 -15.11 6.06
C GLU A 99 -12.43 -13.93 6.15
N MET A 100 -12.24 -13.38 7.34
CA MET A 100 -11.27 -12.30 7.55
C MET A 100 -9.86 -12.72 7.09
N GLN A 101 -9.39 -13.89 7.50
CA GLN A 101 -8.09 -14.43 7.12
C GLN A 101 -7.95 -14.59 5.60
N MET A 102 -8.98 -15.05 4.92
CA MET A 102 -9.00 -15.17 3.45
C MET A 102 -8.95 -13.82 2.75
N TYR A 103 -9.69 -12.83 3.25
CA TYR A 103 -9.74 -11.49 2.66
C TYR A 103 -8.42 -10.72 2.90
N GLU A 104 -7.76 -10.98 4.02
CA GLU A 104 -6.44 -10.40 4.33
C GLU A 104 -5.33 -10.90 3.38
N VAL A 105 -5.51 -12.04 2.70
CA VAL A 105 -4.65 -12.44 1.57
C VAL A 105 -4.70 -11.41 0.44
N LEU A 106 -5.91 -10.96 0.08
CA LEU A 106 -6.09 -9.94 -0.98
C LEU A 106 -5.46 -8.61 -0.57
N VAL A 107 -5.68 -8.22 0.69
CA VAL A 107 -5.06 -7.01 1.26
C VAL A 107 -3.52 -7.10 1.17
N GLY A 108 -2.94 -8.23 1.56
CA GLY A 108 -1.49 -8.45 1.50
C GLY A 108 -0.92 -8.34 0.08
N PHE A 109 -1.55 -8.99 -0.90
CA PHE A 109 -1.17 -8.83 -2.31
C PHE A 109 -1.38 -7.38 -2.80
N GLY A 110 -2.44 -6.72 -2.36
CA GLY A 110 -2.69 -5.32 -2.66
C GLY A 110 -1.57 -4.40 -2.16
N ILE A 111 -1.11 -4.61 -0.91
CA ILE A 111 0.04 -3.90 -0.33
C ILE A 111 1.31 -4.13 -1.16
N ALA A 112 1.53 -5.35 -1.68
CA ALA A 112 2.69 -5.65 -2.52
C ALA A 112 2.69 -4.82 -3.81
N GLY A 113 1.54 -4.67 -4.46
CA GLY A 113 1.42 -3.92 -5.72
C GLY A 113 1.48 -2.40 -5.56
N THR A 114 1.12 -1.87 -4.40
CA THR A 114 1.12 -0.43 -4.11
C THR A 114 2.22 0.00 -3.12
N GLY A 115 3.04 -0.93 -2.68
CA GLY A 115 4.08 -0.73 -1.67
C GLY A 115 5.46 -0.41 -2.24
N PHE A 116 6.46 -0.59 -1.38
CA PHE A 116 7.84 -0.20 -1.67
C PHE A 116 8.41 -0.84 -2.95
N GLY A 117 8.16 -2.13 -3.19
CA GLY A 117 8.75 -2.86 -4.32
C GLY A 117 8.50 -2.18 -5.67
N VAL A 118 7.25 -1.90 -5.97
CA VAL A 118 6.85 -1.29 -7.26
C VAL A 118 7.09 0.22 -7.25
N VAL A 119 6.62 0.93 -6.22
CA VAL A 119 6.65 2.40 -6.21
C VAL A 119 8.07 2.96 -6.13
N LEU A 120 8.96 2.37 -5.29
CA LEU A 120 10.36 2.80 -5.24
C LEU A 120 11.12 2.51 -6.54
N ALA A 121 10.78 1.42 -7.22
CA ALA A 121 11.38 1.13 -8.53
C ALA A 121 11.02 2.23 -9.55
N VAL A 122 9.76 2.68 -9.60
CA VAL A 122 9.32 3.78 -10.45
C VAL A 122 10.05 5.08 -10.11
N VAL A 123 10.04 5.46 -8.85
CA VAL A 123 10.67 6.70 -8.34
C VAL A 123 12.18 6.67 -8.59
N GLY A 124 12.83 5.53 -8.34
CA GLY A 124 14.27 5.37 -8.52
C GLY A 124 14.72 5.40 -9.98
N ARG A 125 13.90 4.88 -10.93
CA ARG A 125 14.20 4.97 -12.37
C ARG A 125 14.03 6.40 -12.92
N ALA A 126 13.09 7.15 -12.35
CA ALA A 126 12.83 8.53 -12.78
C ALA A 126 13.78 9.56 -12.16
N ALA A 127 14.50 9.18 -11.10
CA ALA A 127 15.42 10.08 -10.41
C ALA A 127 16.71 10.32 -11.21
N ALA A 128 17.17 11.57 -11.24
CA ALA A 128 18.49 11.89 -11.76
C ALA A 128 19.58 11.14 -10.98
N PRO A 129 20.64 10.63 -11.63
CA PRO A 129 21.68 9.81 -10.99
C PRO A 129 22.25 10.43 -9.72
N GLU A 130 22.51 11.75 -9.74
CA GLU A 130 23.07 12.52 -8.62
C GLU A 130 22.12 12.63 -7.42
N HIS A 131 20.80 12.47 -7.62
CA HIS A 131 19.76 12.60 -6.58
C HIS A 131 19.08 11.27 -6.23
N ARG A 132 19.42 10.18 -6.90
CA ARG A 132 18.69 8.91 -6.79
C ARG A 132 18.61 8.38 -5.36
N SER A 133 19.74 8.39 -4.64
CA SER A 133 19.77 7.93 -3.24
C SER A 133 18.90 8.78 -2.33
N LEU A 134 18.96 10.11 -2.48
CA LEU A 134 18.14 11.04 -1.71
C LEU A 134 16.65 10.89 -2.04
N THR A 135 16.31 10.76 -3.31
CA THR A 135 14.94 10.55 -3.80
C THR A 135 14.32 9.28 -3.21
N LEU A 136 15.06 8.16 -3.23
CA LEU A 136 14.62 6.90 -2.61
C LEU A 136 14.49 7.03 -1.09
N GLY A 137 15.41 7.75 -0.44
CA GLY A 137 15.35 8.04 0.99
C GLY A 137 14.09 8.83 1.38
N ILE A 138 13.76 9.88 0.63
CA ILE A 138 12.54 10.69 0.85
C ILE A 138 11.29 9.85 0.67
N ALA A 139 11.20 9.05 -0.40
CA ALA A 139 10.05 8.18 -0.65
C ALA A 139 9.87 7.12 0.45
N THR A 140 10.98 6.52 0.93
CA THR A 140 10.95 5.58 2.06
C THR A 140 10.52 6.27 3.35
N ALA A 141 11.02 7.48 3.62
CA ALA A 141 10.63 8.26 4.79
C ALA A 141 9.13 8.62 4.77
N ALA A 142 8.56 8.90 3.58
CA ALA A 142 7.12 9.14 3.45
C ALA A 142 6.30 7.91 3.86
N GLY A 143 6.70 6.70 3.43
CA GLY A 143 6.05 5.45 3.87
C GLY A 143 6.18 5.24 5.38
N SER A 144 7.33 5.52 5.97
CA SER A 144 7.54 5.43 7.43
C SER A 144 6.69 6.45 8.19
N ALA A 145 6.57 7.69 7.67
CA ALA A 145 5.67 8.71 8.25
C ALA A 145 4.20 8.25 8.20
N GLY A 146 3.78 7.58 7.13
CA GLY A 146 2.47 6.95 7.03
C GLY A 146 2.21 5.99 8.18
N GLN A 147 3.16 5.14 8.52
CA GLN A 147 3.00 4.18 9.63
C GLN A 147 2.78 4.87 10.99
N VAL A 148 3.40 6.04 11.21
CA VAL A 148 3.18 6.82 12.44
C VAL A 148 1.78 7.43 12.48
N ILE A 149 1.26 7.87 11.33
CA ILE A 149 -0.04 8.55 11.22
C ILE A 149 -1.21 7.54 11.22
N GLY A 150 -0.98 6.32 10.77
CA GLY A 150 -2.03 5.34 10.49
C GLY A 150 -2.88 4.99 11.69
N ALA A 151 -2.27 4.59 12.80
CA ALA A 151 -3.00 4.19 14.01
C ALA A 151 -3.82 5.37 14.62
N PRO A 152 -3.27 6.59 14.79
CA PRO A 152 -4.06 7.75 15.22
C PRO A 152 -5.22 8.10 14.29
N LEU A 153 -5.03 7.97 12.97
CA LEU A 153 -6.09 8.21 12.00
C LEU A 153 -7.23 7.18 12.15
N ALA A 154 -6.90 5.91 12.28
CA ALA A 154 -7.89 4.86 12.48
C ALA A 154 -8.66 5.06 13.79
N GLU A 155 -7.96 5.37 14.88
CA GLU A 155 -8.57 5.66 16.18
C GLU A 155 -9.55 6.81 16.12
N LEU A 156 -9.16 7.91 15.45
CA LEU A 156 -10.03 9.07 15.25
C LEU A 156 -11.31 8.70 14.46
N LEU A 157 -11.18 7.88 13.43
CA LEU A 157 -12.33 7.45 12.63
C LEU A 157 -13.25 6.51 13.43
N LEU A 158 -12.69 5.63 14.25
CA LEU A 158 -13.44 4.69 15.10
C LEU A 158 -14.24 5.40 16.21
N GLN A 159 -13.89 6.63 16.58
CA GLN A 159 -14.70 7.44 17.51
C GLN A 159 -16.04 7.85 16.90
N SER A 160 -16.14 7.91 15.57
CA SER A 160 -17.33 8.43 14.87
C SER A 160 -18.02 7.40 13.98
N TYR A 161 -17.31 6.33 13.59
CA TYR A 161 -17.81 5.34 12.64
C TYR A 161 -17.55 3.91 13.14
N PRO A 162 -18.45 2.94 12.84
CA PRO A 162 -18.19 1.54 13.09
C PRO A 162 -16.99 1.07 12.24
N TRP A 163 -16.26 0.06 12.72
CA TRP A 163 -15.03 -0.42 12.08
C TRP A 163 -15.23 -0.87 10.62
N GLN A 164 -16.40 -1.42 10.28
CA GLN A 164 -16.79 -1.78 8.91
C GLN A 164 -16.74 -0.57 7.98
N THR A 165 -17.31 0.56 8.44
CA THR A 165 -17.31 1.81 7.67
C THR A 165 -15.89 2.35 7.51
N VAL A 166 -15.04 2.21 8.52
CA VAL A 166 -13.64 2.65 8.44
C VAL A 166 -12.88 1.83 7.39
N PHE A 167 -13.11 0.53 7.28
CA PHE A 167 -12.52 -0.30 6.23
C PHE A 167 -12.97 0.14 4.83
N VAL A 168 -14.23 0.51 4.65
CA VAL A 168 -14.74 1.04 3.37
C VAL A 168 -14.11 2.41 3.07
N ILE A 169 -13.96 3.29 4.08
CA ILE A 169 -13.23 4.56 3.92
C ILE A 169 -11.79 4.30 3.47
N PHE A 170 -11.12 3.34 4.07
CA PHE A 170 -9.77 2.96 3.69
C PHE A 170 -9.69 2.43 2.25
N ALA A 171 -10.66 1.63 1.82
CA ALA A 171 -10.77 1.18 0.44
C ALA A 171 -10.91 2.37 -0.53
N CYS A 172 -11.73 3.36 -0.19
CA CYS A 172 -11.87 4.60 -0.97
C CYS A 172 -10.55 5.39 -1.01
N ILE A 173 -9.82 5.49 0.11
CA ILE A 173 -8.52 6.17 0.16
C ILE A 173 -7.51 5.46 -0.75
N ILE A 174 -7.42 4.13 -0.72
CA ILE A 174 -6.53 3.38 -1.61
C ILE A 174 -6.91 3.59 -3.06
N MET A 175 -8.19 3.54 -3.42
CA MET A 175 -8.62 3.82 -4.79
C MET A 175 -8.33 5.26 -5.20
N ALA A 176 -8.44 6.23 -4.28
CA ALA A 176 -8.10 7.63 -4.55
C ALA A 176 -6.59 7.82 -4.85
N THR A 177 -5.70 6.94 -4.37
CA THR A 177 -4.27 7.01 -4.72
C THR A 177 -4.03 6.82 -6.23
N LEU A 178 -4.98 6.17 -6.95
CA LEU A 178 -4.91 6.02 -8.40
C LEU A 178 -4.99 7.36 -9.16
N LEU A 179 -5.50 8.41 -8.54
CA LEU A 179 -5.48 9.78 -9.10
C LEU A 179 -4.04 10.31 -9.23
N ALA A 180 -3.09 9.75 -8.50
CA ALA A 180 -1.67 10.09 -8.62
C ALA A 180 -0.96 9.37 -9.79
N LEU A 181 -1.57 8.34 -10.38
CA LEU A 181 -0.97 7.54 -11.45
C LEU A 181 -0.55 8.33 -12.71
N PRO A 182 -1.29 9.36 -13.17
CA PRO A 182 -0.84 10.16 -14.33
C PRO A 182 0.52 10.82 -14.12
N PHE A 183 0.90 11.05 -12.85
CA PHE A 183 2.18 11.66 -12.47
C PHE A 183 3.30 10.62 -12.31
N LEU A 184 2.99 9.33 -12.27
CA LEU A 184 3.94 8.21 -12.19
C LEU A 184 4.30 7.69 -13.58
N THR A 185 4.74 8.55 -14.48
CA THR A 185 5.20 8.16 -15.80
C THR A 185 6.72 7.97 -15.78
N SER A 186 7.18 6.73 -15.68
CA SER A 186 8.60 6.41 -15.92
C SER A 186 8.90 6.33 -17.42
N PRO A 187 10.11 6.73 -17.83
CA PRO A 187 10.61 6.37 -19.16
C PRO A 187 10.58 4.84 -19.33
N PRO A 188 10.34 4.31 -20.54
CA PRO A 188 10.44 2.87 -20.80
C PRO A 188 11.81 2.35 -20.36
N MET A 189 11.85 1.13 -19.85
CA MET A 189 13.12 0.46 -19.59
C MET A 189 13.85 0.28 -20.93
N ASP A 190 14.97 0.97 -21.08
CA ASP A 190 15.87 0.74 -22.22
C ASP A 190 16.52 -0.64 -22.04
N SER A 191 16.11 -1.60 -22.86
CA SER A 191 16.68 -2.96 -22.92
C SER A 191 18.14 -2.98 -23.41
N LYS A 192 18.79 -1.84 -23.55
CA LYS A 192 20.14 -1.66 -24.10
C LYS A 192 21.25 -1.47 -23.08
N GLN A 193 20.97 -1.53 -21.77
CA GLN A 193 22.02 -1.37 -20.75
C GLN A 193 22.50 -2.69 -20.11
N GLU A 194 22.12 -3.86 -20.67
CA GLU A 194 22.66 -5.14 -20.28
C GLU A 194 23.52 -5.77 -21.40
N LEU A 195 24.62 -5.12 -21.77
CA LEU A 195 25.75 -5.77 -22.48
C LEU A 195 27.05 -5.11 -22.03
#